data_83528499978eed63412b97b899e71445
#
_entry.id   83528499978eed63412b97b899e71445
#
_cell.length_a   1.000
_cell.length_b   1.000
_cell.length_c   1.000
_cell.angle_alpha   90.00
_cell.angle_beta   90.00
_cell.angle_gamma   90.00
#
_symmetry.space_group_name_H-M   'P 1'
#
loop_
_entity.id
_entity.type
_entity.pdbx_description
1 polymer ?
#
loop_
_entity_poly.entity_id
_entity_poly.type
_entity_poly.pdbx_seq_one_letter_code
_entity_poly.pdbx_strand_id
1 'polypeptide(L)'
;MSKKKIKVGIIAAEHSGDRLGSKLVQSLQNIFEVDLYGLGGPEVNAGTIVTPPEIDYQDLHVMGLIDPLINLPKIFSIRKKLFNLFISNDIDIFIGVDSPDFNMFFHKKLNQKNIKTIQVVSPSVWGWRENRIKAIQALSLIHI
;
A
#
# COMPACT_ATOMS: atom_id res chain seq x y z
N MET A 1 -15.48 -24.29 10.41
CA MET A 1 -14.09 -23.96 10.80
C MET A 1 -13.89 -22.48 10.82
N SER A 2 -13.24 -21.97 11.85
CA SER A 2 -12.88 -20.57 11.91
C SER A 2 -11.76 -20.28 10.91
N LYS A 3 -11.85 -19.13 10.24
CA LYS A 3 -10.81 -18.68 9.33
C LYS A 3 -9.58 -18.21 10.14
N LYS A 4 -8.39 -18.41 9.57
CA LYS A 4 -7.18 -17.86 10.16
C LYS A 4 -7.22 -16.33 10.07
N LYS A 5 -6.84 -15.67 11.15
CA LYS A 5 -6.79 -14.22 11.21
C LYS A 5 -5.46 -13.71 10.67
N ILE A 6 -5.52 -12.73 9.77
CA ILE A 6 -4.33 -12.04 9.26
C ILE A 6 -4.50 -10.53 9.38
N LYS A 7 -3.38 -9.85 9.56
CA LYS A 7 -3.30 -8.40 9.62
C LYS A 7 -2.65 -7.92 8.33
N VAL A 8 -3.37 -7.12 7.57
CA VAL A 8 -2.95 -6.67 6.24
C VAL A 8 -2.77 -5.16 6.26
N GLY A 9 -1.57 -4.72 5.91
CA GLY A 9 -1.33 -3.32 5.56
C GLY A 9 -1.64 -3.11 4.09
N ILE A 10 -2.40 -2.08 3.76
CA ILE A 10 -2.77 -1.80 2.38
C ILE A 10 -2.69 -0.30 2.09
N ILE A 11 -2.20 0.02 0.90
CA ILE A 11 -2.27 1.39 0.37
C ILE A 11 -2.82 1.31 -1.05
N ALA A 12 -4.00 1.90 -1.23
CA ALA A 12 -4.68 2.01 -2.51
C ALA A 12 -5.03 3.47 -2.73
N ALA A 13 -4.10 4.23 -3.28
CA ALA A 13 -4.14 5.70 -3.29
C ALA A 13 -4.89 6.32 -4.47
N GLU A 14 -5.12 5.58 -5.53
CA GLU A 14 -5.79 6.07 -6.72
C GLU A 14 -7.16 5.40 -6.90
N HIS A 15 -8.06 6.05 -7.66
CA HIS A 15 -9.41 5.50 -7.87
C HIS A 15 -9.41 4.09 -8.45
N SER A 16 -8.58 3.85 -9.47
CA SER A 16 -8.42 2.52 -10.06
C SER A 16 -7.89 1.52 -9.04
N GLY A 17 -6.93 1.97 -8.21
CA GLY A 17 -6.36 1.17 -7.14
C GLY A 17 -7.36 0.86 -6.05
N ASP A 18 -8.23 1.81 -5.71
CA ASP A 18 -9.27 1.60 -4.71
C ASP A 18 -10.24 0.49 -5.12
N ARG A 19 -10.69 0.50 -6.37
CA ARG A 19 -11.57 -0.55 -6.88
C ARG A 19 -10.88 -1.92 -6.89
N LEU A 20 -9.66 -1.98 -7.39
CA LEU A 20 -8.88 -3.21 -7.46
C LEU A 20 -8.56 -3.73 -6.06
N GLY A 21 -8.18 -2.83 -5.16
CA GLY A 21 -7.91 -3.16 -3.76
C GLY A 21 -9.12 -3.71 -3.04
N SER A 22 -10.30 -3.13 -3.30
CA SER A 22 -11.55 -3.62 -2.72
C SER A 22 -11.84 -5.05 -3.14
N LYS A 23 -11.67 -5.37 -4.43
CA LYS A 23 -11.85 -6.74 -4.93
C LYS A 23 -10.87 -7.72 -4.31
N LEU A 24 -9.62 -7.30 -4.17
CA LEU A 24 -8.59 -8.14 -3.56
C LEU A 24 -8.91 -8.42 -2.09
N VAL A 25 -9.32 -7.40 -1.34
CA VAL A 25 -9.71 -7.55 0.07
C VAL A 25 -10.89 -8.50 0.20
N GLN A 26 -11.90 -8.37 -0.65
CA GLN A 26 -13.05 -9.29 -0.65
C GLN A 26 -12.62 -10.74 -0.88
N SER A 27 -11.69 -10.95 -1.81
CA SER A 27 -11.16 -12.29 -2.08
C SER A 27 -10.41 -12.85 -0.88
N LEU A 28 -9.63 -12.02 -0.20
CA LEU A 28 -8.91 -12.42 1.02
C LEU A 28 -9.88 -12.75 2.15
N GLN A 29 -10.95 -11.99 2.30
CA GLN A 29 -11.96 -12.22 3.32
C GLN A 29 -12.73 -13.53 3.15
N ASN A 30 -12.75 -14.08 1.94
CA ASN A 30 -13.33 -15.40 1.71
C ASN A 30 -12.47 -16.53 2.31
N ILE A 31 -11.17 -16.29 2.50
CA ILE A 31 -10.22 -17.29 2.97
C ILE A 31 -9.77 -17.00 4.40
N PHE A 32 -9.62 -15.75 4.76
CA PHE A 32 -9.07 -15.31 6.03
C PHE A 32 -10.03 -14.36 6.75
N GLU A 33 -9.87 -14.28 8.07
CA GLU A 33 -10.40 -13.15 8.85
C GLU A 33 -9.36 -12.03 8.76
N VAL A 34 -9.72 -10.92 8.09
CA VAL A 34 -8.77 -9.86 7.74
C VAL A 34 -8.97 -8.62 8.58
N ASP A 35 -7.90 -8.18 9.26
CA ASP A 35 -7.82 -6.84 9.84
C ASP A 35 -7.02 -5.96 8.89
N LEU A 36 -7.58 -4.83 8.48
CA LEU A 36 -6.98 -3.92 7.52
C LEU A 36 -6.44 -2.67 8.20
N TYR A 37 -5.22 -2.31 7.83
CA TYR A 37 -4.54 -1.10 8.30
C TYR A 37 -3.97 -0.36 7.09
N GLY A 38 -4.11 0.94 7.04
CA GLY A 38 -3.47 1.72 6.00
C GLY A 38 -4.37 2.78 5.39
N LEU A 39 -4.41 2.85 4.07
CA LEU A 39 -5.10 3.90 3.35
C LEU A 39 -5.79 3.33 2.12
N GLY A 40 -7.05 3.64 1.99
CA GLY A 40 -7.84 3.28 0.82
C GLY A 40 -8.93 4.32 0.56
N GLY A 41 -9.47 4.31 -0.64
CA GLY A 41 -10.59 5.15 -1.00
C GLY A 41 -11.93 4.56 -0.51
N PRO A 42 -13.05 5.11 -0.99
CA PRO A 42 -14.38 4.72 -0.50
C PRO A 42 -14.68 3.23 -0.64
N GLU A 43 -14.20 2.58 -1.69
CA GLU A 43 -14.50 1.16 -1.92
C GLU A 43 -13.74 0.25 -0.95
N VAL A 44 -12.46 0.52 -0.69
CA VAL A 44 -11.68 -0.22 0.29
C VAL A 44 -12.18 0.07 1.71
N ASN A 45 -12.49 1.32 2.01
CA ASN A 45 -12.98 1.73 3.33
C ASN A 45 -14.35 1.15 3.68
N ALA A 46 -15.13 0.70 2.70
CA ALA A 46 -16.40 0.03 2.97
C ALA A 46 -16.23 -1.21 3.85
N GLY A 47 -15.00 -1.74 3.95
CA GLY A 47 -14.67 -2.90 4.78
C GLY A 47 -13.96 -2.58 6.10
N THR A 48 -14.08 -1.38 6.65
CA THR A 48 -13.50 -0.99 7.95
C THR A 48 -11.97 -1.07 8.02
N ILE A 49 -11.32 -0.16 7.33
CA ILE A 49 -9.86 0.00 7.42
C ILE A 49 -9.49 0.93 8.58
N VAL A 50 -8.44 0.60 9.32
CA VAL A 50 -7.86 1.47 10.34
C VAL A 50 -6.83 2.38 9.69
N THR A 51 -7.08 3.68 9.70
CA THR A 51 -6.21 4.70 9.10
C THR A 51 -5.83 5.73 10.15
N PRO A 52 -4.59 6.26 10.15
CA PRO A 52 -4.25 7.37 11.03
C PRO A 52 -5.21 8.55 10.80
N PRO A 53 -5.77 9.15 11.88
CA PRO A 53 -6.83 10.15 11.73
C PRO A 53 -6.42 11.43 11.00
N GLU A 54 -5.12 11.71 10.93
CA GLU A 54 -4.60 12.91 10.26
C GLU A 54 -4.44 12.72 8.74
N ILE A 55 -4.66 11.52 8.23
CA ILE A 55 -4.45 11.20 6.81
C ILE A 55 -5.79 10.99 6.14
N ASP A 56 -5.99 11.65 4.99
CA ASP A 56 -7.14 11.46 4.13
C ASP A 56 -6.67 10.88 2.80
N TYR A 57 -7.46 9.98 2.25
CA TYR A 57 -7.27 9.44 0.90
C TYR A 57 -7.10 10.55 -0.15
N GLN A 58 -7.85 11.63 -0.01
CA GLN A 58 -7.79 12.78 -0.91
C GLN A 58 -6.39 13.42 -0.95
N ASP A 59 -5.68 13.42 0.17
CA ASP A 59 -4.33 13.99 0.25
C ASP A 59 -3.36 13.28 -0.70
N LEU A 60 -3.42 11.97 -0.78
CA LEU A 60 -2.55 11.22 -1.68
C LEU A 60 -2.97 11.36 -3.13
N HIS A 61 -4.26 11.39 -3.39
CA HIS A 61 -4.78 11.52 -4.74
C HIS A 61 -4.32 12.83 -5.40
N VAL A 62 -4.38 13.93 -4.67
CA VAL A 62 -3.94 15.23 -5.18
C VAL A 62 -2.43 15.32 -5.32
N MET A 63 -1.69 14.85 -4.33
CA MET A 63 -0.23 14.95 -4.29
C MET A 63 0.49 14.03 -5.27
N GLY A 64 -0.03 12.84 -5.48
CA GLY A 64 0.62 11.84 -6.34
C GLY A 64 0.60 12.17 -7.82
N LEU A 65 -0.35 13.01 -8.27
CA LEU A 65 -0.58 13.28 -9.67
C LEU A 65 -0.06 14.64 -10.14
N ILE A 66 0.09 15.63 -9.26
CA ILE A 66 0.35 17.00 -9.69
C ILE A 66 1.82 17.36 -9.64
N ASP A 67 2.43 17.36 -8.48
CA ASP A 67 3.86 17.64 -8.32
C ASP A 67 4.35 17.14 -6.97
N PRO A 68 4.96 15.95 -6.94
CA PRO A 68 5.43 15.40 -5.68
C PRO A 68 6.53 16.22 -5.01
N LEU A 69 7.26 17.05 -5.75
CA LEU A 69 8.36 17.85 -5.19
C LEU A 69 7.85 18.97 -4.29
N ILE A 70 6.72 19.57 -4.64
CA ILE A 70 6.14 20.68 -3.85
C ILE A 70 5.67 20.20 -2.49
N ASN A 71 5.22 18.94 -2.39
CA ASN A 71 4.62 18.40 -1.17
C ASN A 71 5.49 17.36 -0.45
N LEU A 72 6.81 17.38 -0.67
CA LEU A 72 7.73 16.41 -0.07
C LEU A 72 7.59 16.28 1.45
N PRO A 73 7.58 17.38 2.23
CA PRO A 73 7.45 17.25 3.69
C PRO A 73 6.15 16.54 4.10
N LYS A 74 5.04 16.82 3.40
CA LYS A 74 3.76 16.17 3.67
C LYS A 74 3.78 14.70 3.30
N ILE A 75 4.40 14.35 2.17
CA ILE A 75 4.56 12.96 1.74
C ILE A 75 5.38 12.18 2.77
N PHE A 76 6.48 12.73 3.24
CA PHE A 76 7.30 12.08 4.26
C PHE A 76 6.55 11.89 5.57
N SER A 77 5.76 12.89 5.98
CA SER A 77 4.92 12.80 7.18
C SER A 77 3.89 11.67 7.06
N ILE A 78 3.22 11.60 5.93
CA ILE A 78 2.22 10.56 5.66
C ILE A 78 2.87 9.17 5.66
N ARG A 79 4.00 9.02 4.98
CA ARG A 79 4.74 7.76 4.96
C ARG A 79 5.13 7.31 6.36
N LYS A 80 5.63 8.23 7.18
CA LYS A 80 6.05 7.93 8.55
C LYS A 80 4.87 7.47 9.39
N LYS A 81 3.74 8.15 9.31
CA LYS A 81 2.53 7.79 10.06
C LYS A 81 2.00 6.42 9.68
N LEU A 82 1.94 6.14 8.37
CA LEU A 82 1.51 4.83 7.88
C LEU A 82 2.49 3.72 8.27
N PHE A 83 3.78 3.97 8.14
CA PHE A 83 4.79 3.00 8.55
C PHE A 83 4.67 2.66 10.04
N ASN A 84 4.52 3.66 10.88
CA ASN A 84 4.35 3.45 12.32
C ASN A 84 3.07 2.67 12.62
N LEU A 85 1.99 2.94 11.89
CA LEU A 85 0.75 2.17 12.02
C LEU A 85 0.98 0.68 11.73
N PHE A 86 1.69 0.39 10.63
CA PHE A 86 1.98 -0.99 10.24
C PHE A 86 2.83 -1.72 11.27
N ILE A 87 3.88 -1.06 11.76
CA ILE A 87 4.78 -1.67 12.74
C ILE A 87 4.09 -1.85 14.08
N SER A 88 3.32 -0.86 14.54
CA SER A 88 2.62 -0.93 15.82
C SER A 88 1.58 -2.04 15.87
N ASN A 89 1.01 -2.39 14.74
CA ASN A 89 -0.03 -3.42 14.66
C ASN A 89 0.51 -4.79 14.22
N ASP A 90 1.81 -4.91 14.01
CA ASP A 90 2.45 -6.18 13.61
C ASP A 90 1.77 -6.81 12.40
N ILE A 91 1.69 -6.05 11.29
CA ILE A 91 1.05 -6.59 10.10
C ILE A 91 1.79 -7.82 9.57
N ASP A 92 1.04 -8.76 9.03
CA ASP A 92 1.58 -9.99 8.46
C ASP A 92 2.06 -9.80 7.03
N ILE A 93 1.39 -8.94 6.29
CA ILE A 93 1.70 -8.68 4.88
C ILE A 93 1.30 -7.25 4.52
N PHE A 94 2.06 -6.66 3.61
CA PHE A 94 1.74 -5.35 3.04
C PHE A 94 1.38 -5.49 1.57
N ILE A 95 0.30 -4.82 1.17
CA ILE A 95 -0.18 -4.81 -0.21
C ILE A 95 -0.22 -3.36 -0.70
N GLY A 96 0.64 -3.05 -1.66
CA GLY A 96 0.60 -1.78 -2.38
C GLY A 96 -0.20 -1.96 -3.66
N VAL A 97 -1.26 -1.18 -3.84
CA VAL A 97 -2.10 -1.22 -5.02
C VAL A 97 -1.88 0.03 -5.83
N ASP A 98 -1.44 -0.13 -7.07
CA ASP A 98 -1.08 0.99 -7.92
C ASP A 98 -0.03 1.92 -7.28
N SER A 99 0.12 3.16 -7.73
CA SER A 99 1.04 4.17 -7.15
C SER A 99 2.40 3.59 -6.74
N PRO A 100 3.13 2.96 -7.66
CA PRO A 100 4.35 2.22 -7.29
C PRO A 100 5.44 3.11 -6.70
N ASP A 101 5.54 4.35 -7.12
CA ASP A 101 6.55 5.28 -6.58
C ASP A 101 6.31 5.59 -5.11
N PHE A 102 5.06 5.78 -4.73
CA PHE A 102 4.70 6.00 -3.33
C PHE A 102 4.90 4.73 -2.51
N ASN A 103 4.49 3.59 -3.05
CA ASN A 103 4.52 2.31 -2.33
C ASN A 103 5.92 1.74 -2.17
N MET A 104 6.87 2.12 -3.03
CA MET A 104 8.24 1.61 -2.97
C MET A 104 8.90 1.83 -1.61
N PHE A 105 8.64 2.96 -0.97
CA PHE A 105 9.14 3.23 0.38
C PHE A 105 8.73 2.13 1.35
N PHE A 106 7.45 1.73 1.32
CA PHE A 106 6.92 0.72 2.23
C PHE A 106 7.47 -0.67 1.90
N HIS A 107 7.54 -1.02 0.63
CA HIS A 107 8.13 -2.30 0.22
C HIS A 107 9.54 -2.43 0.75
N LYS A 108 10.36 -1.41 0.57
CA LYS A 108 11.75 -1.42 1.03
C LYS A 108 11.85 -1.52 2.55
N LYS A 109 11.14 -0.64 3.27
CA LYS A 109 11.22 -0.57 4.73
C LYS A 109 10.65 -1.81 5.40
N LEU A 110 9.53 -2.31 4.92
CA LEU A 110 8.88 -3.49 5.51
C LEU A 110 9.64 -4.77 5.19
N ASN A 111 10.21 -4.87 4.00
CA ASN A 111 11.07 -6.00 3.65
C ASN A 111 12.28 -6.10 4.58
N GLN A 112 12.88 -4.97 4.96
CA GLN A 112 13.98 -4.93 5.92
C GLN A 112 13.58 -5.47 7.29
N LYS A 113 12.27 -5.48 7.59
CA LYS A 113 11.71 -6.04 8.82
C LYS A 113 11.18 -7.46 8.64
N ASN A 114 11.50 -8.10 7.53
CA ASN A 114 11.05 -9.45 7.18
C ASN A 114 9.52 -9.57 7.03
N ILE A 115 8.85 -8.49 6.69
CA ILE A 115 7.43 -8.47 6.36
C ILE A 115 7.29 -8.65 4.85
N LYS A 116 6.46 -9.59 4.42
CA LYS A 116 6.20 -9.83 3.01
C LYS A 116 5.44 -8.68 2.39
N THR A 117 5.76 -8.34 1.16
CA THR A 117 5.13 -7.25 0.43
C THR A 117 4.70 -7.69 -0.95
N ILE A 118 3.55 -7.18 -1.39
CA ILE A 118 2.98 -7.46 -2.70
C ILE A 118 2.67 -6.13 -3.38
N GLN A 119 3.09 -5.98 -4.63
CA GLN A 119 2.69 -4.86 -5.46
C GLN A 119 1.68 -5.35 -6.49
N VAL A 120 0.49 -4.81 -6.43
CA VAL A 120 -0.59 -5.07 -7.39
C VAL A 120 -0.57 -3.95 -8.42
N VAL A 121 -0.52 -4.29 -9.68
CA VAL A 121 -0.23 -3.41 -10.80
C VAL A 121 1.22 -2.93 -10.77
N SER A 122 2.04 -3.56 -11.58
CA SER A 122 3.45 -3.24 -11.71
C SER A 122 3.68 -1.85 -12.30
N PRO A 123 4.76 -1.18 -11.91
CA PRO A 123 5.10 0.09 -12.53
C PRO A 123 5.32 -0.06 -14.03
N SER A 124 4.89 0.95 -14.79
CA SER A 124 5.18 1.03 -16.21
C SER A 124 6.69 1.16 -16.42
N VAL A 125 7.21 0.36 -17.33
CA VAL A 125 8.64 0.36 -17.62
C VAL A 125 8.87 0.96 -19.01
N TRP A 126 9.27 2.21 -19.02
CA TRP A 126 9.76 2.88 -20.23
C TRP A 126 11.30 2.94 -20.14
N GLY A 127 11.98 3.12 -21.24
CA GLY A 127 13.45 3.02 -21.31
C GLY A 127 14.21 3.71 -20.17
N TRP A 128 13.81 4.91 -19.79
CA TRP A 128 14.48 5.67 -18.72
C TRP A 128 14.15 5.15 -17.31
N ARG A 129 13.24 4.18 -17.18
CA ARG A 129 12.82 3.60 -15.88
C ARG A 129 13.38 2.21 -15.65
N GLU A 130 14.38 1.78 -16.39
CA GLU A 130 15.00 0.46 -16.22
C GLU A 130 15.52 0.24 -14.79
N ASN A 131 16.01 1.30 -14.13
CA ASN A 131 16.47 1.22 -12.75
C ASN A 131 15.38 0.79 -11.78
N ARG A 132 14.11 1.04 -12.09
CA ARG A 132 12.98 0.58 -11.30
C ARG A 132 12.85 -0.93 -11.31
N ILE A 133 13.06 -1.57 -12.44
CA ILE A 133 13.01 -3.03 -12.54
C ILE A 133 14.06 -3.64 -11.62
N LYS A 134 15.28 -3.11 -11.65
CA LYS A 134 16.35 -3.60 -10.79
C LYS A 134 16.04 -3.43 -9.32
N ALA A 135 15.48 -2.28 -8.94
CA ALA A 135 15.06 -2.03 -7.55
C ALA A 135 13.96 -3.00 -7.11
N ILE A 136 12.97 -3.24 -7.96
CA ILE A 136 11.87 -4.15 -7.67
C ILE A 136 12.38 -5.59 -7.52
N GLN A 137 13.25 -6.03 -8.43
CA GLN A 137 13.85 -7.36 -8.35
C GLN A 137 14.66 -7.55 -7.07
N ALA A 138 15.41 -6.52 -6.67
CA ALA A 138 16.21 -6.55 -5.46
C ALA A 138 15.36 -6.66 -4.18
N LEU A 139 14.10 -6.21 -4.23
CA LEU A 139 13.17 -6.28 -3.10
C LEU A 139 12.43 -7.59 -3.01
N SER A 140 12.60 -8.48 -3.97
CA SER A 140 11.90 -9.78 -3.99
C SER A 140 10.38 -9.62 -3.88
N LEU A 141 9.82 -8.67 -4.60
CA LEU A 141 8.39 -8.40 -4.60
C LEU A 141 7.61 -9.43 -5.40
N ILE A 142 6.38 -9.70 -4.96
CA ILE A 142 5.40 -10.44 -5.73
C ILE A 142 4.64 -9.46 -6.60
N HIS A 143 4.67 -9.66 -7.90
CA HIS A 143 3.98 -8.82 -8.88
C HIS A 143 2.72 -9.50 -9.38
N ILE A 144 1.66 -8.75 -9.41
CA ILE A 144 0.37 -9.21 -9.93
C ILE A 144 -0.14 -8.21 -10.97
#